data_fb7b0a45c60ddba11f333a7f4074a583
#
_entry.id   fb7b0a45c60ddba11f333a7f4074a583
#
_cell.length_a   1.000
_cell.length_b   1.000
_cell.length_c   1.000
_cell.angle_alpha   90.00
_cell.angle_beta   90.00
_cell.angle_gamma   90.00
#
_symmetry.space_group_name_H-M   'P 1'
#
loop_
_entity.id
_entity.type
_entity.pdbx_description
1 polymer ?
#
loop_
_entity_poly.entity_id
_entity_poly.type
_entity_poly.pdbx_seq_one_letter_code
_entity_poly.pdbx_strand_id
1 'polypeptide(L)'
;MRRCSILALAVILFAIGFAVAAAATKARVTLIGDSVADRMERNPVAISALNDQFRLNLETRGCRRLVSTSCTIQGSSGPPPTVLQLVNRLSQNIGKIVVVDVGYNDTPSHYDHDLDTVMRVLRKLGVERVVWLTLRDPHHVYQASNADIRREPKEWPGFVIADWDSYSENHPSWFESDGIHLTHLGAAKLGEFISSVLVHSARR
;
A
#
# COMPACT_ATOMS: atom_id res chain seq x y z
N MET A 1 -83.85 -24.09 12.93
CA MET A 1 -82.55 -23.74 13.54
C MET A 1 -81.49 -23.82 12.43
N ARG A 2 -81.08 -22.69 11.83
CA ARG A 2 -80.07 -22.63 10.77
C ARG A 2 -78.74 -22.16 11.41
N ARG A 3 -77.71 -22.99 11.34
CA ARG A 3 -76.35 -22.63 11.79
C ARG A 3 -75.59 -21.94 10.67
N CYS A 4 -75.23 -20.69 10.85
CA CYS A 4 -74.33 -19.93 9.96
C CYS A 4 -72.89 -20.22 10.38
N SER A 5 -72.13 -20.87 9.49
CA SER A 5 -70.68 -21.02 9.66
C SER A 5 -69.96 -19.86 9.01
N ILE A 6 -69.22 -19.08 9.79
CA ILE A 6 -68.39 -18.00 9.35
C ILE A 6 -67.00 -18.58 9.04
N LEU A 7 -66.61 -18.58 7.78
CA LEU A 7 -65.25 -18.90 7.36
C LEU A 7 -64.36 -17.65 7.56
N ALA A 8 -63.42 -17.75 8.48
CA ALA A 8 -62.39 -16.70 8.63
C ALA A 8 -61.27 -16.96 7.64
N LEU A 9 -61.07 -16.05 6.68
CA LEU A 9 -60.00 -16.06 5.72
C LEU A 9 -58.77 -15.39 6.34
N ALA A 10 -57.75 -16.16 6.72
CA ALA A 10 -56.50 -15.62 7.20
C ALA A 10 -55.61 -15.22 6.04
N VAL A 11 -55.41 -13.92 5.82
CA VAL A 11 -54.49 -13.35 4.85
C VAL A 11 -53.09 -13.33 5.47
N ILE A 12 -52.20 -14.23 5.04
CA ILE A 12 -50.79 -14.22 5.44
C ILE A 12 -50.05 -13.24 4.51
N LEU A 13 -49.73 -12.06 5.02
CA LEU A 13 -48.85 -11.10 4.38
C LEU A 13 -47.39 -11.56 4.52
N PHE A 14 -46.82 -12.10 3.44
CA PHE A 14 -45.38 -12.36 3.34
C PHE A 14 -44.67 -11.04 3.09
N ALA A 15 -44.08 -10.45 4.13
CA ALA A 15 -43.17 -9.31 4.01
C ALA A 15 -41.84 -9.80 3.43
N ILE A 16 -41.61 -9.64 2.14
CA ILE A 16 -40.31 -9.86 1.50
C ILE A 16 -39.42 -8.69 1.89
N GLY A 17 -38.61 -8.89 2.94
CA GLY A 17 -37.57 -7.95 3.32
C GLY A 17 -36.47 -7.96 2.26
N PHE A 18 -36.42 -6.94 1.39
CA PHE A 18 -35.24 -6.67 0.57
C PHE A 18 -34.11 -6.19 1.48
N ALA A 19 -33.18 -7.09 1.83
CA ALA A 19 -31.92 -6.69 2.42
C ALA A 19 -31.11 -5.95 1.33
N VAL A 20 -31.11 -4.63 1.39
CA VAL A 20 -30.18 -3.81 0.60
C VAL A 20 -28.79 -4.09 1.17
N ALA A 21 -28.02 -4.91 0.47
CA ALA A 21 -26.61 -5.09 0.80
C ALA A 21 -25.94 -3.72 0.61
N ALA A 22 -25.60 -3.07 1.73
CA ALA A 22 -24.80 -1.85 1.69
C ALA A 22 -23.49 -2.21 1.00
N ALA A 23 -23.21 -1.60 -0.15
CA ALA A 23 -21.93 -1.77 -0.84
C ALA A 23 -20.82 -1.38 0.15
N ALA A 24 -19.99 -2.35 0.53
CA ALA A 24 -18.87 -2.11 1.43
C ALA A 24 -17.98 -1.02 0.82
N THR A 25 -17.78 0.07 1.54
CA THR A 25 -16.91 1.15 1.07
C THR A 25 -15.48 0.62 0.99
N LYS A 26 -14.83 0.81 -0.17
CA LYS A 26 -13.43 0.40 -0.36
C LYS A 26 -12.55 1.01 0.73
N ALA A 27 -11.70 0.18 1.35
CA ALA A 27 -10.73 0.64 2.33
C ALA A 27 -9.78 1.66 1.71
N ARG A 28 -9.45 2.72 2.47
CA ARG A 28 -8.46 3.71 2.04
C ARG A 28 -7.06 3.17 2.25
N VAL A 29 -6.23 3.26 1.20
CA VAL A 29 -4.82 2.91 1.21
C VAL A 29 -4.01 4.14 0.80
N THR A 30 -3.03 4.53 1.60
CA THR A 30 -2.03 5.52 1.21
C THR A 30 -0.75 4.78 0.80
N LEU A 31 -0.34 4.94 -0.45
CA LEU A 31 0.91 4.40 -0.96
C LEU A 31 1.94 5.53 -1.05
N ILE A 32 3.03 5.39 -0.32
CA ILE A 32 4.14 6.32 -0.27
C ILE A 32 5.33 5.67 -0.98
N GLY A 33 5.85 6.32 -2.01
CA GLY A 33 6.94 5.76 -2.80
C GLY A 33 8.00 6.76 -3.24
N ASP A 34 9.15 6.24 -3.66
CA ASP A 34 10.21 6.99 -4.31
C ASP A 34 10.16 6.88 -5.84
N SER A 35 11.30 6.93 -6.53
CA SER A 35 11.35 6.89 -8.01
C SER A 35 10.86 5.58 -8.62
N VAL A 36 10.94 4.48 -7.88
CA VAL A 36 10.46 3.16 -8.36
C VAL A 36 8.94 3.17 -8.42
N ALA A 37 8.28 3.53 -7.31
CA ALA A 37 6.82 3.64 -7.27
C ALA A 37 6.26 4.77 -8.16
N ASP A 38 7.02 5.84 -8.40
CA ASP A 38 6.60 6.99 -9.22
C ASP A 38 6.21 6.57 -10.65
N ARG A 39 6.80 5.50 -11.16
CA ARG A 39 6.43 4.92 -12.46
C ARG A 39 5.00 4.39 -12.51
N MET A 40 4.45 3.94 -11.38
CA MET A 40 3.06 3.46 -11.32
C MET A 40 2.04 4.57 -11.54
N GLU A 41 2.33 5.81 -11.14
CA GLU A 41 1.40 6.94 -11.26
C GLU A 41 0.95 7.17 -12.71
N ARG A 42 1.81 6.87 -13.67
CA ARG A 42 1.56 7.01 -15.12
C ARG A 42 1.14 5.71 -15.80
N ASN A 43 0.95 4.64 -15.02
CA ASN A 43 0.58 3.34 -15.57
C ASN A 43 -0.88 3.00 -15.24
N PRO A 44 -1.81 3.05 -16.23
CA PRO A 44 -3.22 2.83 -15.98
C PRO A 44 -3.53 1.42 -15.46
N VAL A 45 -2.73 0.41 -15.82
CA VAL A 45 -2.91 -0.97 -15.35
C VAL A 45 -2.57 -1.06 -13.86
N ALA A 46 -1.44 -0.46 -13.43
CA ALA A 46 -1.06 -0.41 -12.02
C ALA A 46 -2.11 0.31 -11.18
N ILE A 47 -2.58 1.48 -11.64
CA ILE A 47 -3.59 2.28 -10.95
C ILE A 47 -4.92 1.54 -10.88
N SER A 48 -5.35 0.87 -11.97
CA SER A 48 -6.58 0.08 -11.98
C SER A 48 -6.51 -1.09 -10.99
N ALA A 49 -5.42 -1.85 -10.99
CA ALA A 49 -5.23 -2.99 -10.08
C ALA A 49 -5.39 -2.62 -8.60
N LEU A 50 -4.97 -1.41 -8.22
CA LEU A 50 -5.10 -0.90 -6.85
C LEU A 50 -6.49 -0.30 -6.59
N ASN A 51 -7.00 0.53 -7.51
CA ASN A 51 -8.29 1.21 -7.35
C ASN A 51 -9.50 0.27 -7.46
N ASP A 52 -9.36 -0.88 -8.11
CA ASP A 52 -10.44 -1.87 -8.18
C ASP A 52 -10.79 -2.43 -6.80
N GLN A 53 -9.83 -2.54 -5.92
CA GLN A 53 -9.98 -3.11 -4.58
C GLN A 53 -10.02 -2.06 -3.46
N PHE A 54 -9.30 -0.93 -3.64
CA PHE A 54 -9.06 0.06 -2.60
C PHE A 54 -9.39 1.47 -3.07
N ARG A 55 -9.54 2.39 -2.13
CA ARG A 55 -9.53 3.83 -2.39
C ARG A 55 -8.10 4.33 -2.22
N LEU A 56 -7.37 4.41 -3.32
CA LEU A 56 -5.95 4.75 -3.35
C LEU A 56 -5.72 6.25 -3.13
N ASN A 57 -4.77 6.58 -2.23
CA ASN A 57 -4.08 7.86 -2.17
C ASN A 57 -2.61 7.60 -2.54
N LEU A 58 -2.16 8.13 -3.67
CA LEU A 58 -0.83 7.89 -4.20
C LEU A 58 0.06 9.11 -3.92
N GLU A 59 1.12 8.89 -3.16
CA GLU A 59 2.10 9.90 -2.73
C GLU A 59 3.49 9.44 -3.17
N THR A 60 3.77 9.47 -4.48
CA THR A 60 5.05 9.05 -5.04
C THR A 60 5.87 10.25 -5.49
N ARG A 61 7.19 10.16 -5.34
CA ARG A 61 8.11 11.19 -5.81
C ARG A 61 9.53 10.66 -5.86
N GLY A 62 10.20 10.80 -6.98
CA GLY A 62 11.63 10.50 -7.11
C GLY A 62 12.46 11.17 -6.00
N CYS A 63 13.64 10.65 -5.71
CA CYS A 63 14.53 11.15 -4.66
C CYS A 63 14.00 11.07 -3.21
N ARG A 64 12.82 10.52 -2.95
CA ARG A 64 12.30 10.45 -1.58
C ARG A 64 13.13 9.51 -0.72
N ARG A 65 13.38 9.93 0.53
CA ARG A 65 13.95 9.14 1.62
C ARG A 65 12.97 9.00 2.78
N LEU A 66 13.29 8.14 3.71
CA LEU A 66 12.48 7.91 4.91
C LEU A 66 12.46 9.15 5.83
N VAL A 67 13.63 9.62 6.23
CA VAL A 67 13.77 10.68 7.26
C VAL A 67 14.61 11.86 6.77
N SER A 68 15.73 11.60 6.14
CA SER A 68 16.67 12.64 5.69
C SER A 68 16.29 13.18 4.31
N THR A 69 16.57 14.47 4.07
CA THR A 69 16.40 15.06 2.73
C THR A 69 17.38 14.45 1.73
N SER A 70 16.97 14.32 0.48
CA SER A 70 17.74 13.74 -0.60
C SER A 70 17.98 14.75 -1.75
N CYS A 71 18.16 14.23 -2.97
CA CYS A 71 18.38 15.02 -4.17
C CYS A 71 17.16 15.89 -4.54
N THR A 72 17.40 16.91 -5.31
CA THR A 72 16.36 17.72 -5.96
C THR A 72 16.13 17.20 -7.36
N ILE A 73 14.89 16.88 -7.71
CA ILE A 73 14.53 16.48 -9.07
C ILE A 73 14.64 17.71 -9.98
N GLN A 74 15.22 17.55 -11.16
CA GLN A 74 15.30 18.61 -12.15
C GLN A 74 13.91 19.21 -12.43
N GLY A 75 13.83 20.54 -12.38
CA GLY A 75 12.57 21.28 -12.58
C GLY A 75 11.67 21.39 -11.35
N SER A 76 12.07 20.84 -10.20
CA SER A 76 11.36 21.05 -8.93
C SER A 76 11.97 22.20 -8.10
N SER A 77 11.19 22.79 -7.22
CA SER A 77 11.61 23.89 -6.33
C SER A 77 12.50 23.46 -5.16
N GLY A 78 12.77 22.16 -5.01
CA GLY A 78 13.57 21.60 -3.93
C GLY A 78 13.43 20.08 -3.79
N PRO A 79 14.07 19.47 -2.79
CA PRO A 79 13.96 18.05 -2.54
C PRO A 79 12.51 17.68 -2.17
N PRO A 80 12.07 16.44 -2.46
CA PRO A 80 10.73 15.97 -2.10
C PRO A 80 10.61 15.90 -0.56
N PRO A 81 9.38 16.01 -0.04
CA PRO A 81 9.13 15.71 1.36
C PRO A 81 9.56 14.27 1.66
N THR A 82 10.22 14.07 2.80
CA THR A 82 10.54 12.72 3.29
C THR A 82 9.27 11.96 3.67
N VAL A 83 9.35 10.63 3.84
CA VAL A 83 8.22 9.85 4.34
C VAL A 83 7.74 10.41 5.68
N LEU A 84 8.66 10.69 6.60
CA LEU A 84 8.34 11.25 7.91
C LEU A 84 7.61 12.58 7.82
N GLN A 85 8.08 13.50 6.97
CA GLN A 85 7.41 14.80 6.75
C GLN A 85 6.02 14.62 6.14
N LEU A 86 5.89 13.70 5.18
CA LEU A 86 4.62 13.40 4.51
C LEU A 86 3.60 12.79 5.48
N VAL A 87 4.02 11.81 6.28
CA VAL A 87 3.18 11.16 7.29
C VAL A 87 2.65 12.18 8.30
N ASN A 88 3.51 13.07 8.79
CA ASN A 88 3.11 14.15 9.70
C ASN A 88 2.14 15.13 9.03
N ARG A 89 2.35 15.48 7.77
CA ARG A 89 1.48 16.39 7.00
C ARG A 89 0.10 15.77 6.76
N LEU A 90 0.04 14.50 6.38
CA LEU A 90 -1.22 13.79 6.14
C LEU A 90 -1.99 13.58 7.46
N SER A 91 -1.27 13.37 8.56
CA SER A 91 -1.86 13.20 9.89
C SER A 91 -3.03 12.17 9.85
N GLN A 92 -4.19 12.51 10.36
CA GLN A 92 -5.37 11.63 10.37
C GLN A 92 -5.91 11.28 8.98
N ASN A 93 -5.51 12.02 7.95
CA ASN A 93 -5.89 11.73 6.57
C ASN A 93 -5.08 10.60 5.92
N ILE A 94 -4.06 10.06 6.60
CA ILE A 94 -3.23 8.97 6.07
C ILE A 94 -4.01 7.66 5.89
N GLY A 95 -5.07 7.47 6.68
CA GLY A 95 -5.89 6.25 6.68
C GLY A 95 -5.32 5.15 7.57
N LYS A 96 -5.94 3.97 7.50
CA LYS A 96 -5.60 2.82 8.36
C LYS A 96 -4.60 1.85 7.74
N ILE A 97 -4.39 1.95 6.44
CA ILE A 97 -3.49 1.08 5.67
C ILE A 97 -2.51 1.96 4.91
N VAL A 98 -1.23 1.73 5.13
CA VAL A 98 -0.14 2.44 4.44
C VAL A 98 0.76 1.44 3.74
N VAL A 99 1.11 1.72 2.50
CA VAL A 99 2.14 1.00 1.74
C VAL A 99 3.36 1.89 1.65
N VAL A 100 4.55 1.34 1.92
CA VAL A 100 5.82 2.06 1.81
C VAL A 100 6.72 1.34 0.81
N ASP A 101 7.06 2.03 -0.27
CA ASP A 101 8.00 1.62 -1.31
C ASP A 101 9.09 2.70 -1.44
N VAL A 102 9.91 2.82 -0.38
CA VAL A 102 10.97 3.83 -0.24
C VAL A 102 12.20 3.19 0.40
N GLY A 103 13.37 3.52 -0.14
CA GLY A 103 14.62 3.02 0.42
C GLY A 103 15.78 3.08 -0.57
N TYR A 104 15.51 3.19 -1.86
CA TYR A 104 16.56 3.21 -2.89
C TYR A 104 17.50 4.43 -2.79
N ASN A 105 17.08 5.48 -2.12
CA ASN A 105 17.87 6.69 -1.90
C ASN A 105 18.43 6.79 -0.47
N ASP A 106 18.01 5.90 0.42
CA ASP A 106 18.42 5.91 1.82
C ASP A 106 19.82 5.33 2.02
N THR A 107 20.43 5.62 3.16
CA THR A 107 21.74 5.07 3.52
C THR A 107 21.52 3.74 4.23
N PRO A 108 22.00 2.60 3.69
CA PRO A 108 21.71 1.28 4.26
C PRO A 108 22.08 1.12 5.73
N SER A 109 23.18 1.76 6.19
CA SER A 109 23.62 1.67 7.59
C SER A 109 22.74 2.41 8.61
N HIS A 110 21.74 3.18 8.13
CA HIS A 110 20.82 3.93 9.00
C HIS A 110 19.37 3.56 8.73
N TYR A 111 19.14 2.57 7.87
CA TYR A 111 17.81 2.26 7.36
C TYR A 111 16.88 1.74 8.47
N ASP A 112 17.36 0.91 9.37
CA ASP A 112 16.63 0.40 10.54
C ASP A 112 16.12 1.51 11.44
N HIS A 113 16.99 2.47 11.79
CA HIS A 113 16.64 3.62 12.61
C HIS A 113 15.59 4.52 11.95
N ASP A 114 15.72 4.76 10.65
CA ASP A 114 14.83 5.61 9.89
C ASP A 114 13.46 4.93 9.69
N LEU A 115 13.44 3.61 9.42
CA LEU A 115 12.24 2.79 9.36
C LEU A 115 11.48 2.84 10.69
N ASP A 116 12.15 2.57 11.79
CA ASP A 116 11.61 2.63 13.15
C ASP A 116 11.00 4.00 13.47
N THR A 117 11.67 5.07 13.05
CA THR A 117 11.20 6.44 13.26
C THR A 117 9.88 6.69 12.52
N VAL A 118 9.76 6.22 11.28
CA VAL A 118 8.52 6.30 10.50
C VAL A 118 7.43 5.45 11.15
N MET A 119 7.74 4.21 11.55
CA MET A 119 6.78 3.28 12.16
C MET A 119 6.18 3.82 13.46
N ARG A 120 7.00 4.44 14.32
CA ARG A 120 6.48 5.06 15.56
C ARG A 120 5.43 6.14 15.28
N VAL A 121 5.64 6.96 14.24
CA VAL A 121 4.68 8.00 13.87
C VAL A 121 3.42 7.39 13.25
N LEU A 122 3.55 6.42 12.34
CA LEU A 122 2.41 5.73 11.75
C LEU A 122 1.50 5.09 12.83
N ARG A 123 2.10 4.42 13.81
CA ARG A 123 1.35 3.86 14.95
C ARG A 123 0.68 4.92 15.80
N LYS A 124 1.36 6.02 16.11
CA LYS A 124 0.79 7.14 16.86
C LYS A 124 -0.43 7.73 16.15
N LEU A 125 -0.45 7.72 14.82
CA LEU A 125 -1.58 8.16 14.00
C LEU A 125 -2.70 7.11 13.90
N GLY A 126 -2.51 5.93 14.48
CA GLY A 126 -3.51 4.87 14.48
C GLY A 126 -3.58 4.10 13.16
N VAL A 127 -2.47 4.04 12.41
CA VAL A 127 -2.33 3.14 11.26
C VAL A 127 -2.33 1.71 11.80
N GLU A 128 -3.18 0.87 11.23
CA GLU A 128 -3.41 -0.50 11.69
C GLU A 128 -2.58 -1.52 10.91
N ARG A 129 -2.27 -1.21 9.64
CA ARG A 129 -1.47 -2.05 8.76
C ARG A 129 -0.49 -1.23 7.97
N VAL A 130 0.77 -1.66 7.99
CA VAL A 130 1.83 -1.12 7.15
C VAL A 130 2.36 -2.24 6.27
N VAL A 131 2.21 -2.10 4.95
CA VAL A 131 2.81 -2.99 3.96
C VAL A 131 4.11 -2.33 3.49
N TRP A 132 5.23 -2.97 3.78
CA TRP A 132 6.55 -2.44 3.42
C TRP A 132 7.21 -3.33 2.37
N LEU A 133 7.61 -2.72 1.25
CA LEU A 133 8.26 -3.44 0.17
C LEU A 133 9.74 -3.66 0.49
N THR A 134 10.25 -4.84 0.15
CA THR A 134 11.70 -5.04 0.03
C THR A 134 12.19 -4.37 -1.25
N LEU A 135 13.44 -3.93 -1.23
CA LEU A 135 14.08 -3.21 -2.33
C LEU A 135 14.67 -4.22 -3.31
N ARG A 136 14.35 -4.11 -4.59
CA ARG A 136 14.99 -4.89 -5.65
C ARG A 136 16.50 -4.69 -5.61
N ASP A 137 17.26 -5.78 -5.51
CA ASP A 137 18.70 -5.72 -5.22
C ASP A 137 19.59 -6.56 -6.15
N PRO A 138 19.59 -6.30 -7.47
CA PRO A 138 20.39 -7.06 -8.43
C PRO A 138 21.92 -6.88 -8.25
N HIS A 139 22.32 -5.87 -7.49
CA HIS A 139 23.72 -5.50 -7.28
C HIS A 139 24.20 -5.68 -5.83
N HIS A 140 23.37 -6.27 -4.98
CA HIS A 140 23.67 -6.53 -3.56
C HIS A 140 23.95 -5.27 -2.72
N VAL A 141 23.37 -4.14 -3.10
CA VAL A 141 23.55 -2.84 -2.43
C VAL A 141 22.56 -2.67 -1.28
N TYR A 142 21.37 -3.28 -1.36
CA TYR A 142 20.26 -3.10 -0.40
C TYR A 142 20.09 -4.29 0.55
N GLN A 143 21.04 -5.22 0.62
CA GLN A 143 20.95 -6.42 1.47
C GLN A 143 20.67 -6.06 2.94
N ALA A 144 21.39 -5.07 3.48
CA ALA A 144 21.20 -4.63 4.86
C ALA A 144 19.78 -4.07 5.07
N SER A 145 19.34 -3.15 4.22
CA SER A 145 17.98 -2.57 4.28
C SER A 145 16.89 -3.64 4.15
N ASN A 146 17.08 -4.62 3.26
CA ASN A 146 16.14 -5.73 3.12
C ASN A 146 16.13 -6.65 4.35
N ALA A 147 17.28 -6.85 4.99
CA ALA A 147 17.37 -7.59 6.26
C ALA A 147 16.63 -6.86 7.39
N ASP A 148 16.75 -5.53 7.44
CA ASP A 148 16.05 -4.69 8.40
C ASP A 148 14.53 -4.80 8.19
N ILE A 149 14.02 -4.62 6.96
CA ILE A 149 12.60 -4.78 6.63
C ILE A 149 12.09 -6.16 7.07
N ARG A 150 12.84 -7.22 6.84
CA ARG A 150 12.43 -8.59 7.18
C ARG A 150 12.40 -8.88 8.68
N ARG A 151 13.06 -8.07 9.54
CA ARG A 151 13.01 -8.18 11.01
C ARG A 151 11.75 -7.55 11.62
N GLU A 152 11.22 -6.51 11.00
CA GLU A 152 10.17 -5.65 11.56
C GLU A 152 8.86 -6.34 11.99
N PRO A 153 8.37 -7.41 11.36
CA PRO A 153 7.16 -8.09 11.84
C PRO A 153 7.24 -8.59 13.28
N LYS A 154 8.44 -8.76 13.84
CA LYS A 154 8.64 -9.16 15.23
C LYS A 154 8.45 -8.00 16.20
N GLU A 155 8.73 -6.78 15.75
CA GLU A 155 8.69 -5.56 16.55
C GLU A 155 7.33 -4.85 16.44
N TRP A 156 6.70 -4.95 15.25
CA TRP A 156 5.52 -4.17 14.92
C TRP A 156 4.34 -5.03 14.49
N PRO A 157 3.35 -5.29 15.40
CA PRO A 157 2.09 -5.90 15.01
C PRO A 157 1.40 -5.12 13.89
N GLY A 158 0.96 -5.81 12.83
CA GLY A 158 0.36 -5.17 11.65
C GLY A 158 1.37 -4.75 10.57
N PHE A 159 2.67 -5.01 10.77
CA PHE A 159 3.67 -4.89 9.71
C PHE A 159 3.58 -6.11 8.78
N VAL A 160 3.53 -5.85 7.49
CA VAL A 160 3.44 -6.86 6.43
C VAL A 160 4.59 -6.65 5.45
N ILE A 161 5.41 -7.67 5.26
CA ILE A 161 6.46 -7.65 4.24
C ILE A 161 5.82 -7.93 2.88
N ALA A 162 6.04 -7.03 1.91
CA ALA A 162 5.80 -7.27 0.51
C ALA A 162 7.16 -7.56 -0.17
N ASP A 163 7.51 -8.83 -0.32
CA ASP A 163 8.84 -9.24 -0.78
C ASP A 163 8.99 -9.07 -2.30
N TRP A 164 9.07 -7.80 -2.73
CA TRP A 164 9.24 -7.41 -4.12
C TRP A 164 10.59 -7.86 -4.69
N ASP A 165 11.64 -7.86 -3.90
CA ASP A 165 12.97 -8.32 -4.30
C ASP A 165 12.91 -9.77 -4.81
N SER A 166 12.42 -10.68 -3.98
CA SER A 166 12.27 -12.09 -4.36
C SER A 166 11.23 -12.30 -5.47
N TYR A 167 10.09 -11.59 -5.40
CA TYR A 167 9.04 -11.73 -6.41
C TYR A 167 9.50 -11.32 -7.81
N SER A 168 10.34 -10.30 -7.91
CA SER A 168 10.80 -9.73 -9.19
C SER A 168 12.14 -10.30 -9.67
N GLU A 169 12.79 -11.16 -8.88
CA GLU A 169 14.17 -11.64 -9.11
C GLU A 169 14.39 -12.17 -10.54
N ASN A 170 13.49 -13.03 -11.02
CA ASN A 170 13.62 -13.70 -12.31
C ASN A 170 12.93 -12.95 -13.46
N HIS A 171 12.67 -11.66 -13.30
CA HIS A 171 11.94 -10.86 -14.28
C HIS A 171 12.71 -9.60 -14.74
N PRO A 172 13.91 -9.76 -15.38
CA PRO A 172 14.73 -8.62 -15.77
C PRO A 172 14.03 -7.65 -16.74
N SER A 173 13.08 -8.14 -17.54
CA SER A 173 12.30 -7.30 -18.47
C SER A 173 11.35 -6.31 -17.78
N TRP A 174 11.14 -6.43 -16.46
CA TRP A 174 10.34 -5.47 -15.71
C TRP A 174 11.12 -4.21 -15.36
N PHE A 175 12.42 -4.22 -15.56
CA PHE A 175 13.33 -3.16 -15.13
C PHE A 175 14.04 -2.51 -16.33
N GLU A 176 14.39 -1.25 -16.16
CA GLU A 176 15.31 -0.54 -17.04
C GLU A 176 16.73 -1.15 -16.95
N SER A 177 17.67 -0.63 -17.71
CA SER A 177 19.04 -1.16 -17.77
C SER A 177 19.80 -1.13 -16.43
N ASP A 178 19.36 -0.33 -15.48
CA ASP A 178 19.93 -0.28 -14.12
C ASP A 178 19.43 -1.41 -13.21
N GLY A 179 18.45 -2.20 -13.65
CA GLY A 179 17.87 -3.30 -12.89
C GLY A 179 16.99 -2.90 -11.70
N ILE A 180 16.70 -1.60 -11.54
CA ILE A 180 15.96 -1.03 -10.41
C ILE A 180 14.71 -0.27 -10.86
N HIS A 181 14.88 0.73 -11.74
CA HIS A 181 13.75 1.51 -12.23
C HIS A 181 12.87 0.67 -13.15
N LEU A 182 11.57 0.87 -13.03
CA LEU A 182 10.59 0.03 -13.71
C LEU A 182 10.37 0.44 -15.17
N THR A 183 10.29 -0.55 -16.06
CA THR A 183 9.66 -0.38 -17.37
C THR A 183 8.16 -0.18 -17.22
N HIS A 184 7.46 0.12 -18.31
CA HIS A 184 5.99 0.17 -18.30
C HIS A 184 5.38 -1.16 -17.84
N LEU A 185 5.93 -2.31 -18.26
CA LEU A 185 5.49 -3.63 -17.81
C LEU A 185 5.77 -3.82 -16.31
N GLY A 186 6.97 -3.46 -15.85
CA GLY A 186 7.35 -3.57 -14.43
C GLY A 186 6.44 -2.75 -13.53
N ALA A 187 6.07 -1.54 -13.94
CA ALA A 187 5.13 -0.71 -13.20
C ALA A 187 3.74 -1.35 -13.05
N ALA A 188 3.22 -1.98 -14.13
CA ALA A 188 1.99 -2.76 -14.06
C ALA A 188 2.12 -3.93 -13.05
N LYS A 189 3.23 -4.67 -13.12
CA LYS A 189 3.49 -5.82 -12.24
C LYS A 189 3.66 -5.43 -10.78
N LEU A 190 4.28 -4.28 -10.50
CA LEU A 190 4.35 -3.76 -9.13
C LEU A 190 2.97 -3.41 -8.57
N GLY A 191 2.12 -2.75 -9.36
CA GLY A 191 0.74 -2.45 -8.96
C GLY A 191 -0.10 -3.70 -8.67
N GLU A 192 -0.03 -4.71 -9.55
CA GLU A 192 -0.68 -6.02 -9.37
C GLU A 192 -0.17 -6.73 -8.10
N PHE A 193 1.14 -6.73 -7.89
CA PHE A 193 1.78 -7.33 -6.72
C PHE A 193 1.31 -6.68 -5.41
N ILE A 194 1.38 -5.35 -5.32
CA ILE A 194 0.93 -4.62 -4.13
C ILE A 194 -0.56 -4.89 -3.85
N SER A 195 -1.41 -4.86 -4.89
CA SER A 195 -2.83 -5.17 -4.77
C SER A 195 -3.06 -6.57 -4.19
N SER A 196 -2.32 -7.57 -4.69
CA SER A 196 -2.37 -8.96 -4.20
C SER A 196 -1.98 -9.05 -2.72
N VAL A 197 -0.86 -8.42 -2.31
CA VAL A 197 -0.41 -8.41 -0.91
C VAL A 197 -1.45 -7.76 0.00
N LEU A 198 -2.02 -6.63 -0.40
CA LEU A 198 -3.06 -5.93 0.36
C LEU A 198 -4.30 -6.80 0.56
N VAL A 199 -4.79 -7.46 -0.49
CA VAL A 199 -5.96 -8.35 -0.42
C VAL A 199 -5.70 -9.54 0.49
N HIS A 200 -4.53 -10.19 0.38
CA HIS A 200 -4.19 -11.33 1.23
C HIS A 200 -4.00 -10.94 2.70
N SER A 201 -3.39 -9.79 2.96
CA SER A 201 -3.19 -9.30 4.32
C SER A 201 -4.48 -8.83 5.01
N ALA A 202 -5.51 -8.47 4.25
CA ALA A 202 -6.81 -8.06 4.81
C ALA A 202 -7.64 -9.22 5.40
N ARG A 203 -7.27 -10.46 5.06
CA ARG A 203 -7.99 -11.68 5.48
C ARG A 203 -7.42 -12.31 6.76
N ARG A 204 -6.34 -11.76 7.27
CA ARG A 204 -5.68 -12.21 8.51
C ARG A 204 -6.02 -11.26 9.66
#